data_8a94ff75ec6febd4d3fe8883eceac34b
#
_entry.id   8a94ff75ec6febd4d3fe8883eceac34b
#
_cell.length_a   1.000
_cell.length_b   1.000
_cell.length_c   1.000
_cell.angle_alpha   90.00
_cell.angle_beta   90.00
_cell.angle_gamma   90.00
#
_symmetry.space_group_name_H-M   'P 1'
#
loop_
_entity.id
_entity.type
_entity.pdbx_description
1 polymer ?
#
loop_
_entity_poly.entity_id
_entity_poly.type
_entity_poly.pdbx_seq_one_letter_code
_entity_poly.pdbx_strand_id
1 'polypeptide(L)'
;MIQMQTLLTVADNSGAKTVQCIKVLGGSKRRYANIGDVIKVSVKEAIPRGKVKKGEVYNAVVVRTAKGVRRPDGSVIRFDANAAVLLDTKREVIGTRIFGPVTRELRNEQFMKIISLAPEVL
;
A
#
# COMPACT_ATOMS: atom_id res chain seq x y z
N MET A 1 -10.79 -5.24 2.48
CA MET A 1 -10.61 -5.21 1.03
C MET A 1 -10.63 -3.80 0.51
N ILE A 2 -9.83 -3.56 -0.50
CA ILE A 2 -9.69 -2.23 -1.09
C ILE A 2 -10.42 -2.22 -2.43
N GLN A 3 -11.25 -1.21 -2.65
CA GLN A 3 -11.96 -1.03 -3.91
C GLN A 3 -11.80 0.42 -4.38
N MET A 4 -12.34 0.73 -5.54
CA MET A 4 -12.35 2.12 -6.03
C MET A 4 -12.98 3.03 -4.99
N GLN A 5 -12.40 4.21 -4.80
CA GLN A 5 -12.80 5.25 -3.84
C GLN A 5 -12.46 4.97 -2.37
N THR A 6 -11.81 3.84 -2.07
CA THR A 6 -11.34 3.58 -0.71
C THR A 6 -10.20 4.54 -0.36
N LEU A 7 -10.28 5.16 0.83
CA LEU A 7 -9.20 5.99 1.35
C LEU A 7 -8.22 5.12 2.14
N LEU A 8 -6.92 5.35 1.93
CA LEU A 8 -5.86 4.62 2.61
C LEU A 8 -4.88 5.61 3.22
N THR A 9 -4.31 5.24 4.36
CA THR A 9 -3.15 5.97 4.89
C THR A 9 -1.89 5.52 4.15
N VAL A 10 -0.91 6.41 4.07
CA VAL A 10 0.37 6.09 3.43
C VAL A 10 1.36 5.69 4.51
N ALA A 11 1.98 4.51 4.34
CA ALA A 11 2.86 3.90 5.34
C ALA A 11 4.34 4.17 5.07
N ASP A 12 4.66 5.16 4.26
CA ASP A 12 6.06 5.51 3.96
C ASP A 12 6.33 6.99 4.19
N ASN A 13 7.59 7.38 4.01
CA ASN A 13 8.03 8.77 4.18
C ASN A 13 8.14 9.54 2.87
N SER A 14 7.36 9.16 1.86
CA SER A 14 7.34 9.87 0.57
C SER A 14 6.76 11.28 0.65
N GLY A 15 5.99 11.55 1.71
CA GLY A 15 5.36 12.85 1.92
C GLY A 15 3.85 12.83 1.78
N ALA A 16 3.28 11.82 1.16
CA ALA A 16 1.82 11.65 1.11
C ALA A 16 1.31 11.17 2.46
N LYS A 17 0.15 11.66 2.88
CA LYS A 17 -0.50 11.24 4.11
C LYS A 17 -1.69 10.32 3.83
N THR A 18 -2.54 10.73 2.89
CA THR A 18 -3.76 10.00 2.54
C THR A 18 -3.87 9.91 1.03
N VAL A 19 -4.24 8.74 0.54
CA VAL A 19 -4.49 8.48 -0.88
C VAL A 19 -5.83 7.82 -1.05
N GLN A 20 -6.40 7.94 -2.26
CA GLN A 20 -7.66 7.31 -2.62
C GLN A 20 -7.42 6.35 -3.77
N CYS A 21 -7.90 5.12 -3.62
CA CYS A 21 -7.83 4.13 -4.70
C CYS A 21 -8.75 4.57 -5.85
N ILE A 22 -8.19 4.72 -7.05
CA ILE A 22 -8.95 5.05 -8.23
C ILE A 22 -9.12 3.85 -9.16
N LYS A 23 -8.26 2.85 -9.09
CA LYS A 23 -8.42 1.63 -9.85
C LYS A 23 -7.65 0.47 -9.21
N VAL A 24 -8.26 -0.72 -9.22
CA VAL A 24 -7.58 -1.95 -8.86
C VAL A 24 -7.00 -2.57 -10.12
N LEU A 25 -5.67 -2.74 -10.15
CA LEU A 25 -4.96 -3.26 -11.31
C LEU A 25 -4.95 -4.80 -11.28
N GLY A 26 -4.72 -5.43 -12.43
CA GLY A 26 -4.58 -6.88 -12.53
C GLY A 26 -5.68 -7.59 -13.30
N GLY A 27 -6.55 -6.85 -14.01
CA GLY A 27 -7.60 -7.45 -14.84
C GLY A 27 -8.76 -6.50 -15.06
N SER A 28 -9.45 -6.63 -16.18
CA SER A 28 -10.51 -5.70 -16.59
C SER A 28 -11.75 -5.73 -15.70
N LYS A 29 -11.96 -6.82 -14.96
CA LYS A 29 -13.13 -6.97 -14.06
C LYS A 29 -12.75 -7.07 -12.59
N ARG A 30 -11.50 -6.78 -12.26
CA ARG A 30 -11.05 -6.88 -10.88
C ARG A 30 -11.63 -5.74 -10.05
N ARG A 31 -12.33 -6.08 -8.95
CA ARG A 31 -13.02 -5.11 -8.09
C ARG A 31 -12.29 -4.82 -6.79
N TYR A 32 -11.56 -5.78 -6.25
CA TYR A 32 -11.00 -5.70 -4.89
C TYR A 32 -9.52 -6.00 -4.90
N ALA A 33 -8.78 -5.27 -4.07
CA ALA A 33 -7.37 -5.51 -3.81
C ALA A 33 -7.17 -5.99 -2.38
N ASN A 34 -6.23 -6.91 -2.22
CA ASN A 34 -5.79 -7.40 -0.91
C ASN A 34 -4.33 -6.99 -0.68
N ILE A 35 -3.78 -7.40 0.45
CA ILE A 35 -2.37 -7.14 0.77
C ILE A 35 -1.50 -7.75 -0.34
N GLY A 36 -0.54 -6.95 -0.83
CA GLY A 36 0.36 -7.35 -1.91
C GLY A 36 -0.13 -6.99 -3.30
N ASP A 37 -1.35 -6.53 -3.44
CA ASP A 37 -1.88 -6.12 -4.74
C ASP A 37 -1.49 -4.67 -5.05
N VAL A 38 -1.25 -4.40 -6.33
CA VAL A 38 -0.92 -3.06 -6.81
C VAL A 38 -2.21 -2.36 -7.25
N ILE A 39 -2.39 -1.13 -6.77
CA ILE A 39 -3.53 -0.30 -7.13
C ILE A 39 -3.03 1.04 -7.66
N LYS A 40 -3.89 1.76 -8.34
CA LYS A 40 -3.63 3.13 -8.75
C LYS A 40 -4.33 4.07 -7.79
N VAL A 41 -3.61 5.07 -7.29
CA VAL A 41 -4.13 5.98 -6.26
C VAL A 41 -3.91 7.44 -6.66
N SER A 42 -4.75 8.30 -6.11
CA SER A 42 -4.62 9.74 -6.20
C SER A 42 -4.29 10.28 -4.81
N VAL A 43 -3.30 11.16 -4.72
CA VAL A 43 -2.86 11.74 -3.45
C VAL A 43 -3.87 12.79 -3.01
N LYS A 44 -4.48 12.61 -1.84
CA LYS A 44 -5.48 13.53 -1.29
C LYS A 44 -4.88 14.50 -0.27
N GLU A 45 -3.90 14.06 0.50
CA GLU A 45 -3.18 14.90 1.45
C GLU A 45 -1.69 14.61 1.38
N ALA A 46 -0.88 15.64 1.38
CA ALA A 46 0.57 15.52 1.34
C ALA A 46 1.22 16.68 2.09
N ILE A 47 2.43 16.46 2.61
CA ILE A 47 3.21 17.54 3.22
C ILE A 47 3.74 18.47 2.12
N PRO A 48 3.91 19.79 2.39
CA PRO A 48 4.27 20.75 1.34
C PRO A 48 5.60 20.50 0.65
N ARG A 49 6.56 19.87 1.31
CA ARG A 49 7.92 19.65 0.77
C ARG A 49 8.25 18.17 0.55
N GLY A 50 7.24 17.33 0.40
CA GLY A 50 7.46 15.90 0.15
C GLY A 50 7.84 15.61 -1.29
N LYS A 51 8.25 14.37 -1.53
CA LYS A 51 8.57 13.86 -2.87
C LYS A 51 7.35 13.78 -3.77
N VAL A 52 6.16 13.69 -3.18
CA VAL A 52 4.87 13.62 -3.89
C VAL A 52 4.02 14.81 -3.51
N LYS A 53 3.12 15.20 -4.41
CA LYS A 53 2.27 16.37 -4.23
C LYS A 53 0.80 15.97 -4.28
N LYS A 54 -0.04 16.77 -3.61
CA LYS A 54 -1.49 16.58 -3.65
C LYS A 54 -2.00 16.62 -5.09
N GLY A 55 -2.90 15.72 -5.41
CA GLY A 55 -3.51 15.64 -6.73
C GLY A 55 -2.78 14.76 -7.73
N GLU A 56 -1.56 14.35 -7.45
CA GLU A 56 -0.82 13.47 -8.32
C GLU A 56 -1.33 12.02 -8.23
N VAL A 57 -1.08 11.26 -9.30
CA VAL A 57 -1.51 9.86 -9.43
C VAL A 57 -0.29 8.97 -9.43
N TYR A 58 -0.31 7.93 -8.57
CA TYR A 58 0.80 6.99 -8.44
C TYR A 58 0.28 5.55 -8.38
N ASN A 59 1.15 4.61 -8.67
CA ASN A 59 0.90 3.22 -8.31
C ASN A 59 1.20 3.05 -6.82
N ALA A 60 0.52 2.12 -6.18
CA ALA A 60 0.75 1.81 -4.78
C ALA A 60 0.51 0.32 -4.54
N VAL A 61 1.21 -0.24 -3.55
CA VAL A 61 0.97 -1.60 -3.11
C VAL A 61 0.29 -1.56 -1.74
N VAL A 62 -0.74 -2.37 -1.58
CA VAL A 62 -1.48 -2.46 -0.32
C VAL A 62 -0.66 -3.27 0.68
N VAL A 63 -0.34 -2.68 1.83
CA VAL A 63 0.49 -3.33 2.85
C VAL A 63 -0.30 -3.74 4.09
N ARG A 64 -1.43 -3.08 4.37
CA ARG A 64 -2.32 -3.41 5.49
C ARG A 64 -3.76 -3.24 5.07
N THR A 65 -4.63 -4.13 5.55
CA THR A 65 -6.08 -3.99 5.37
C THR A 65 -6.79 -4.27 6.68
N ALA A 66 -7.92 -3.60 6.88
CA ALA A 66 -8.76 -3.84 8.06
C ALA A 66 -9.37 -5.25 8.02
N LYS A 67 -9.61 -5.80 6.84
CA LYS A 67 -10.07 -7.18 6.69
C LYS A 67 -8.99 -8.20 7.07
N GLY A 68 -7.73 -7.89 6.77
CA GLY A 68 -6.59 -8.72 7.13
C GLY A 68 -6.33 -9.89 6.21
N VAL A 69 -5.46 -10.77 6.66
CA VAL A 69 -5.00 -11.96 5.91
C VAL A 69 -5.27 -13.21 6.75
N ARG A 70 -5.84 -14.22 6.12
CA ARG A 70 -5.99 -15.55 6.73
C ARG A 70 -4.86 -16.44 6.24
N ARG A 71 -4.17 -17.11 7.17
CA ARG A 71 -3.07 -18.00 6.86
C ARG A 71 -3.50 -19.47 6.87
N PRO A 72 -2.73 -20.36 6.22
CA PRO A 72 -3.09 -21.79 6.14
C PRO A 72 -3.23 -22.49 7.49
N ASP A 73 -2.54 -21.98 8.53
CA ASP A 73 -2.63 -22.56 9.88
C ASP A 73 -3.88 -22.14 10.65
N GLY A 74 -4.76 -21.34 10.03
CA GLY A 74 -5.98 -20.83 10.65
C GLY A 74 -5.85 -19.51 11.36
N SER A 75 -4.63 -18.98 11.52
CA SER A 75 -4.45 -17.66 12.12
C SER A 75 -4.89 -16.55 11.17
N VAL A 76 -5.29 -15.41 11.76
CA VAL A 76 -5.73 -14.24 11.01
C VAL A 76 -4.97 -13.02 11.54
N ILE A 77 -4.40 -12.25 10.63
CA ILE A 77 -3.74 -10.99 10.95
C ILE A 77 -4.62 -9.85 10.43
N ARG A 78 -5.04 -8.95 11.34
CA ARG A 78 -5.89 -7.80 10.99
C ARG A 78 -5.22 -6.52 11.47
N PHE A 79 -5.56 -5.44 10.80
CA PHE A 79 -5.06 -4.10 11.13
C PHE A 79 -6.23 -3.16 11.37
N ASP A 80 -5.96 -2.04 12.07
CA ASP A 80 -6.99 -1.06 12.39
C ASP A 80 -7.46 -0.28 11.16
N ALA A 81 -6.59 -0.11 10.17
CA ALA A 81 -6.89 0.69 9.00
C ALA A 81 -6.18 0.13 7.77
N ASN A 82 -6.65 0.57 6.61
CA ASN A 82 -6.01 0.24 5.33
C ASN A 82 -4.80 1.15 5.11
N ALA A 83 -3.70 0.61 4.63
CA ALA A 83 -2.50 1.37 4.34
C ALA A 83 -1.82 0.88 3.07
N ALA A 84 -1.14 1.80 2.40
CA ALA A 84 -0.43 1.51 1.15
C ALA A 84 0.93 2.20 1.15
N VAL A 85 1.83 1.69 0.32
CA VAL A 85 3.15 2.26 0.07
C VAL A 85 3.18 2.69 -1.39
N LEU A 86 3.61 3.94 -1.65
CA LEU A 86 3.64 4.48 -3.00
C LEU A 86 4.80 3.91 -3.82
N LEU A 87 4.53 3.67 -5.08
CA LEU A 87 5.49 3.16 -6.06
C LEU A 87 5.60 4.16 -7.21
N ASP A 88 6.78 4.17 -7.86
CA ASP A 88 6.98 4.96 -9.08
C ASP A 88 6.48 4.19 -10.32
N THR A 89 6.75 4.73 -11.52
CA THR A 89 6.33 4.10 -12.77
C THR A 89 7.00 2.76 -13.02
N LYS A 90 8.16 2.53 -12.42
CA LYS A 90 8.90 1.26 -12.50
C LYS A 90 8.50 0.30 -11.38
N ARG A 91 7.48 0.65 -10.58
CA ARG A 91 7.02 -0.11 -9.43
C ARG A 91 8.08 -0.27 -8.34
N GLU A 92 8.96 0.70 -8.20
CA GLU A 92 9.93 0.78 -7.12
C GLU A 92 9.41 1.72 -6.03
N VAL A 93 9.81 1.46 -4.79
CA VAL A 93 9.36 2.25 -3.63
C VAL A 93 9.93 3.66 -3.71
N ILE A 94 9.06 4.66 -3.61
CA ILE A 94 9.46 6.08 -3.64
C ILE A 94 10.13 6.48 -2.32
N GLY A 95 9.57 6.05 -1.20
CA GLY A 95 10.07 6.38 0.13
C GLY A 95 11.31 5.57 0.53
N THR A 96 11.97 6.02 1.59
CA THR A 96 13.16 5.34 2.14
C THR A 96 12.87 4.61 3.45
N ARG A 97 11.69 4.83 4.05
CA ARG A 97 11.28 4.21 5.31
C ARG A 97 9.84 3.74 5.21
N ILE A 98 9.55 2.66 5.91
CA ILE A 98 8.18 2.14 6.05
C ILE A 98 7.78 2.28 7.52
N PHE A 99 6.57 2.77 7.75
CA PHE A 99 6.02 2.96 9.09
C PHE A 99 5.04 1.85 9.43
N GLY A 100 5.18 1.27 10.59
CA GLY A 100 4.30 0.24 11.09
C GLY A 100 4.59 -1.14 10.50
N PRO A 101 3.84 -2.17 10.92
CA PRO A 101 4.08 -3.53 10.49
C PRO A 101 3.61 -3.77 9.06
N VAL A 102 4.24 -4.73 8.38
CA VAL A 102 3.78 -5.29 7.12
C VAL A 102 3.67 -6.80 7.28
N THR A 103 3.01 -7.47 6.32
CA THR A 103 2.86 -8.93 6.38
C THR A 103 3.85 -9.63 5.45
N ARG A 104 4.11 -10.91 5.73
CA ARG A 104 5.00 -11.72 4.91
C ARG A 104 4.46 -11.98 3.50
N GLU A 105 3.19 -11.73 3.26
CA GLU A 105 2.57 -11.88 1.93
C GLU A 105 3.19 -10.95 0.89
N LEU A 106 3.91 -9.91 1.34
CA LEU A 106 4.68 -9.03 0.45
C LEU A 106 6.02 -9.62 0.01
N ARG A 107 6.37 -10.81 0.47
CA ARG A 107 7.66 -11.43 0.18
C ARG A 107 7.67 -12.04 -1.21
N ASN A 108 7.74 -11.20 -2.22
CA ASN A 108 8.01 -11.59 -3.60
C ASN A 108 9.10 -10.66 -4.15
N GLU A 109 9.60 -10.95 -5.35
CA GLU A 109 10.74 -10.20 -5.90
C GLU A 109 10.47 -8.70 -6.02
N GLN A 110 9.24 -8.30 -6.32
CA GLN A 110 8.90 -6.88 -6.51
C GLN A 110 8.87 -6.10 -5.20
N PHE A 111 8.54 -6.76 -4.10
CA PHE A 111 8.27 -6.07 -2.83
C PHE A 111 9.22 -6.44 -1.70
N MET A 112 10.31 -7.14 -1.99
CA MET A 112 11.32 -7.48 -0.98
C MET A 112 11.92 -6.25 -0.32
N LYS A 113 12.04 -5.16 -1.07
CA LYS A 113 12.55 -3.91 -0.51
C LYS A 113 11.63 -3.36 0.59
N ILE A 114 10.32 -3.49 0.44
CA ILE A 114 9.35 -3.08 1.46
C ILE A 114 9.58 -3.88 2.74
N ILE A 115 9.75 -5.19 2.62
CA ILE A 115 10.01 -6.06 3.78
C ILE A 115 11.31 -5.67 4.46
N SER A 116 12.37 -5.37 3.69
CA SER A 116 13.65 -4.98 4.27
C SER A 116 13.60 -3.62 4.98
N LEU A 117 12.72 -2.72 4.56
CA LEU A 117 12.58 -1.40 5.15
C LEU A 117 11.59 -1.36 6.30
N ALA A 118 10.74 -2.36 6.44
CA ALA A 118 9.69 -2.36 7.46
C ALA A 118 10.28 -2.63 8.85
N PRO A 119 9.78 -1.95 9.91
CA PRO A 119 10.25 -2.18 11.26
C PRO A 119 9.80 -3.52 11.83
N GLU A 120 8.71 -4.07 11.31
CA GLU A 120 8.17 -5.35 11.78
C GLU A 120 7.47 -6.07 10.65
N VAL A 121 7.73 -7.37 10.51
CA VAL A 121 7.11 -8.21 9.48
C VAL A 121 6.33 -9.32 10.17
N LEU A 122 5.03 -9.28 10.01
CA LEU A 122 4.10 -10.27 10.56
C LEU A 122 3.73 -11.30 9.49
#